data_e160ebf7e53cb4c8ee58d280f22afefb
#
_entry.id   e160ebf7e53cb4c8ee58d280f22afefb
#
_cell.length_a   1.000
_cell.length_b   1.000
_cell.length_c   1.000
_cell.angle_alpha   90.00
_cell.angle_beta   90.00
_cell.angle_gamma   90.00
#
_symmetry.space_group_name_H-M   'P 1'
#
loop_
_entity.id
_entity.type
_entity.pdbx_description
1 polymer ?
#
loop_
_entity_poly.entity_id
_entity_poly.type
_entity_poly.pdbx_seq_one_letter_code
_entity_poly.pdbx_strand_id
1 'polypeptide(L)'
;MIKTIAPSSPILSKYVECFYIYEGKSNSAFSYVAFPHFNTGLSFFKSASVHRQNWSLQISENTDAGVHIEILGKYTTPLLLEYKGQLREISVVFKPAGLNRFFKDNYLSMAPKFSQALTNDVWGQFGESLFSSDDDINKIESFLLSQFWDNQELSNIENSLTLLENSNEQISIPEIASKVGLNLKTFQRHFQKHMGCSPVEYRRICRFRSAISNKLNSNQWKNLTELTYDEGFYDQSYLIKEFI
;
A
#
# COMPACT_ATOMS: atom_id res chain seq x y z
N MET A 1 -13.66 6.13 -14.97
CA MET A 1 -13.92 4.67 -14.72
C MET A 1 -12.67 4.08 -14.07
N ILE A 2 -12.83 3.15 -13.13
CA ILE A 2 -11.67 2.42 -12.54
C ILE A 2 -11.65 1.01 -13.13
N LYS A 3 -10.48 0.58 -13.63
CA LYS A 3 -10.24 -0.78 -14.13
C LYS A 3 -9.09 -1.38 -13.33
N THR A 4 -9.30 -2.57 -12.76
CA THR A 4 -8.29 -3.32 -12.00
C THR A 4 -7.79 -4.51 -12.81
N ILE A 5 -6.48 -4.75 -12.79
CA ILE A 5 -5.79 -5.77 -13.60
C ILE A 5 -4.78 -6.50 -12.70
N ALA A 6 -4.84 -7.81 -12.69
CA ALA A 6 -3.86 -8.65 -11.98
C ALA A 6 -2.52 -8.68 -12.74
N PRO A 7 -1.37 -8.79 -12.05
CA PRO A 7 -0.09 -8.98 -12.72
C PRO A 7 -0.06 -10.31 -13.48
N SER A 8 0.50 -10.29 -14.70
CA SER A 8 0.66 -11.48 -15.53
C SER A 8 1.93 -12.26 -15.19
N SER A 9 2.98 -11.57 -14.75
CA SER A 9 4.25 -12.17 -14.39
C SER A 9 4.17 -12.90 -13.04
N PRO A 10 4.58 -14.18 -12.94
CA PRO A 10 4.66 -14.92 -11.67
C PRO A 10 5.59 -14.26 -10.63
N ILE A 11 6.63 -13.54 -11.07
CA ILE A 11 7.53 -12.80 -10.18
C ILE A 11 6.77 -11.61 -9.61
N LEU A 12 6.12 -10.80 -10.45
CA LEU A 12 5.39 -9.63 -10.00
C LEU A 12 4.20 -10.00 -9.11
N SER A 13 3.50 -11.09 -9.38
CA SER A 13 2.37 -11.57 -8.57
C SER A 13 2.72 -11.84 -7.10
N LYS A 14 4.01 -12.04 -6.78
CA LYS A 14 4.46 -12.19 -5.39
C LYS A 14 4.44 -10.85 -4.64
N TYR A 15 4.68 -9.73 -5.33
CA TYR A 15 4.96 -8.42 -4.74
C TYR A 15 3.91 -7.36 -5.12
N VAL A 16 3.21 -7.56 -6.21
CA VAL A 16 2.16 -6.66 -6.71
C VAL A 16 0.80 -7.32 -6.48
N GLU A 17 -0.11 -6.58 -5.87
CA GLU A 17 -1.50 -6.99 -5.66
C GLU A 17 -2.29 -6.84 -6.96
N CYS A 18 -2.23 -5.65 -7.53
CA CYS A 18 -2.89 -5.32 -8.79
C CYS A 18 -2.32 -4.04 -9.39
N PHE A 19 -2.63 -3.83 -10.65
CA PHE A 19 -2.60 -2.52 -11.29
C PHE A 19 -4.01 -1.96 -11.33
N TYR A 20 -4.18 -0.65 -11.24
CA TYR A 20 -5.44 -0.02 -11.60
C TYR A 20 -5.23 1.19 -12.49
N ILE A 21 -6.21 1.44 -13.35
CA ILE A 21 -6.26 2.58 -14.24
C ILE A 21 -7.51 3.36 -13.87
N TYR A 22 -7.35 4.64 -13.59
CA TYR A 22 -8.45 5.59 -13.44
C TYR A 22 -8.45 6.59 -14.59
N GLU A 23 -9.62 6.82 -15.16
CA GLU A 23 -9.84 7.85 -16.18
C GLU A 23 -11.00 8.74 -15.72
N GLY A 24 -10.65 9.97 -15.36
CA GLY A 24 -11.58 11.03 -15.03
C GLY A 24 -12.19 11.64 -16.29
N LYS A 25 -13.43 12.09 -16.20
CA LYS A 25 -14.10 12.85 -17.25
C LYS A 25 -14.06 14.34 -16.91
N SER A 26 -14.16 15.18 -17.92
CA SER A 26 -14.33 16.62 -17.74
C SER A 26 -15.49 16.92 -16.78
N ASN A 27 -15.27 17.84 -15.84
CA ASN A 27 -16.23 18.22 -14.80
C ASN A 27 -16.67 17.07 -13.85
N SER A 28 -15.98 15.92 -13.82
CA SER A 28 -16.26 14.88 -12.84
C SER A 28 -15.59 15.19 -11.50
N ALA A 29 -16.26 14.83 -10.41
CA ALA A 29 -15.69 14.77 -9.07
C ALA A 29 -16.03 13.43 -8.44
N PHE A 30 -15.06 12.86 -7.75
CA PHE A 30 -15.18 11.56 -7.10
C PHE A 30 -14.32 11.56 -5.84
N SER A 31 -14.85 11.03 -4.76
CA SER A 31 -14.10 10.88 -3.52
C SER A 31 -14.39 9.54 -2.84
N TYR A 32 -13.41 9.03 -2.10
CA TYR A 32 -13.58 7.87 -1.25
C TYR A 32 -12.65 7.92 -0.05
N VAL A 33 -12.99 7.15 0.97
CA VAL A 33 -12.15 6.98 2.16
C VAL A 33 -11.43 5.64 2.07
N ALA A 34 -10.11 5.67 2.09
CA ALA A 34 -9.28 4.49 2.17
C ALA A 34 -9.00 4.16 3.64
N PHE A 35 -9.31 2.91 4.03
CA PHE A 35 -9.03 2.43 5.38
C PHE A 35 -7.57 2.00 5.56
N PRO A 36 -7.03 2.06 6.79
CA PRO A 36 -5.66 1.66 7.09
C PRO A 36 -5.28 0.32 6.48
N HIS A 37 -4.10 0.25 5.85
CA HIS A 37 -3.49 -0.96 5.31
C HIS A 37 -1.99 -0.80 5.11
N PHE A 38 -1.30 -1.89 4.75
CA PHE A 38 0.14 -1.91 4.50
C PHE A 38 0.55 -2.10 3.03
N ASN A 39 -0.42 -2.17 2.13
CA ASN A 39 -0.12 -2.08 0.72
C ASN A 39 0.41 -0.67 0.42
N THR A 40 1.29 -0.58 -0.54
CA THR A 40 1.85 0.70 -0.99
C THR A 40 1.41 0.96 -2.41
N GLY A 41 0.82 2.13 -2.68
CA GLY A 41 0.50 2.58 -4.02
C GLY A 41 1.67 3.34 -4.64
N LEU A 42 1.97 3.09 -5.90
CA LEU A 42 2.81 3.93 -6.74
C LEU A 42 1.98 4.37 -7.91
N SER A 43 1.58 5.64 -7.91
CA SER A 43 0.67 6.21 -8.88
C SER A 43 1.39 7.15 -9.83
N PHE A 44 1.15 6.97 -11.12
CA PHE A 44 1.55 7.87 -12.20
C PHE A 44 0.33 8.65 -12.62
N PHE A 45 0.40 9.95 -12.54
CA PHE A 45 -0.68 10.86 -12.93
C PHE A 45 -0.28 11.67 -14.16
N LYS A 46 -1.14 11.67 -15.17
CA LYS A 46 -1.03 12.56 -16.34
C LYS A 46 -2.05 13.67 -16.24
N SER A 47 -1.63 14.89 -16.56
CA SER A 47 -2.48 16.08 -16.53
C SER A 47 -3.11 16.34 -15.15
N ALA A 48 -2.33 16.16 -14.08
CA ALA A 48 -2.82 16.31 -12.72
C ALA A 48 -1.85 17.03 -11.79
N SER A 49 -2.41 17.74 -10.83
CA SER A 49 -1.72 18.23 -9.64
C SER A 49 -2.18 17.47 -8.42
N VAL A 50 -1.23 17.12 -7.53
CA VAL A 50 -1.50 16.40 -6.29
C VAL A 50 -1.24 17.32 -5.10
N HIS A 51 -2.27 17.56 -4.31
CA HIS A 51 -2.21 18.39 -3.11
C HIS A 51 -2.47 17.55 -1.87
N ARG A 52 -1.58 17.68 -0.86
CA ARG A 52 -1.62 16.93 0.40
C ARG A 52 -1.98 17.87 1.53
N GLN A 53 -3.06 17.57 2.24
CA GLN A 53 -3.47 18.35 3.40
C GLN A 53 -4.05 17.43 4.48
N ASN A 54 -3.47 17.48 5.71
CA ASN A 54 -3.87 16.60 6.79
C ASN A 54 -3.87 15.12 6.34
N TRP A 55 -4.98 14.40 6.53
CA TRP A 55 -5.19 13.03 6.05
C TRP A 55 -6.05 13.01 4.78
N SER A 56 -5.76 13.91 3.84
CA SER A 56 -6.41 13.93 2.53
C SER A 56 -5.40 14.10 1.40
N LEU A 57 -5.72 13.54 0.26
CA LEU A 57 -5.00 13.67 -0.99
C LEU A 57 -5.99 14.15 -2.06
N GLN A 58 -5.78 15.37 -2.54
CA GLN A 58 -6.58 15.98 -3.60
C GLN A 58 -5.82 15.89 -4.91
N ILE A 59 -6.41 15.21 -5.87
CA ILE A 59 -5.88 15.04 -7.22
C ILE A 59 -6.80 15.83 -8.17
N SER A 60 -6.27 16.88 -8.78
CA SER A 60 -7.05 17.76 -9.65
C SER A 60 -6.42 17.89 -11.02
N GLU A 61 -7.28 18.09 -12.02
CA GLU A 61 -6.85 18.33 -13.39
C GLU A 61 -5.87 19.52 -13.47
N ASN A 62 -4.76 19.31 -14.17
CA ASN A 62 -3.79 20.33 -14.53
C ASN A 62 -3.13 19.94 -15.86
N THR A 63 -3.64 20.51 -16.94
CA THR A 63 -3.22 20.20 -18.30
C THR A 63 -1.78 20.64 -18.61
N ASP A 64 -1.26 21.59 -17.85
CA ASP A 64 0.09 22.13 -18.02
C ASP A 64 1.13 21.32 -17.23
N ALA A 65 0.69 20.41 -16.36
CA ALA A 65 1.57 19.53 -15.63
C ALA A 65 2.07 18.38 -16.50
N GLY A 66 3.37 18.07 -16.40
CA GLY A 66 3.93 16.79 -16.85
C GLY A 66 3.41 15.60 -16.03
N VAL A 67 4.08 14.47 -16.14
CA VAL A 67 3.72 13.31 -15.33
C VAL A 67 4.16 13.53 -13.88
N HIS A 68 3.21 13.37 -12.95
CA HIS A 68 3.46 13.37 -11.53
C HIS A 68 3.48 11.93 -11.01
N ILE A 69 4.47 11.60 -10.17
CA ILE A 69 4.58 10.28 -9.55
C ILE A 69 4.43 10.43 -8.04
N GLU A 70 3.54 9.64 -7.46
CA GLU A 70 3.22 9.66 -6.04
C GLU A 70 3.36 8.28 -5.41
N ILE A 71 4.08 8.19 -4.31
CA ILE A 71 4.04 7.01 -3.44
C ILE A 71 2.99 7.26 -2.36
N LEU A 72 1.95 6.44 -2.36
CA LEU A 72 0.97 6.35 -1.28
C LEU A 72 1.46 5.27 -0.32
N GLY A 73 2.11 5.69 0.75
CA GLY A 73 2.73 4.82 1.75
C GLY A 73 1.70 4.22 2.70
N LYS A 74 2.19 3.61 3.76
CA LYS A 74 1.33 3.13 4.84
C LYS A 74 0.61 4.29 5.53
N TYR A 75 -0.60 4.06 5.95
CA TYR A 75 -1.34 4.97 6.82
C TYR A 75 -2.14 4.19 7.87
N THR A 76 -2.20 4.75 9.06
CA THR A 76 -2.85 4.16 10.24
C THR A 76 -4.17 4.84 10.59
N THR A 77 -4.47 5.91 9.89
CA THR A 77 -5.69 6.72 10.00
C THR A 77 -6.41 6.68 8.66
N PRO A 78 -7.74 6.70 8.60
CA PRO A 78 -8.48 6.78 7.33
C PRO A 78 -8.01 7.97 6.49
N LEU A 79 -7.83 7.74 5.20
CA LEU A 79 -7.33 8.72 4.23
C LEU A 79 -8.44 9.08 3.26
N LEU A 80 -8.76 10.37 3.14
CA LEU A 80 -9.69 10.86 2.13
C LEU A 80 -8.94 11.12 0.81
N LEU A 81 -9.40 10.48 -0.27
CA LEU A 81 -8.93 10.73 -1.62
C LEU A 81 -10.02 11.43 -2.43
N GLU A 82 -9.66 12.53 -3.07
CA GLU A 82 -10.57 13.37 -3.84
C GLU A 82 -10.01 13.59 -5.25
N TYR A 83 -10.78 13.25 -6.25
CA TYR A 83 -10.43 13.40 -7.67
C TYR A 83 -11.33 14.42 -8.33
N LYS A 84 -10.76 15.34 -9.13
CA LYS A 84 -11.52 16.38 -9.80
C LYS A 84 -11.00 16.64 -11.21
N GLY A 85 -11.90 16.57 -12.17
CA GLY A 85 -11.62 16.92 -13.57
C GLY A 85 -11.10 15.76 -14.42
N GLN A 86 -10.61 16.10 -15.60
CA GLN A 86 -10.10 15.14 -16.58
C GLN A 86 -8.62 14.87 -16.35
N LEU A 87 -8.34 13.71 -15.76
CA LEU A 87 -6.98 13.24 -15.52
C LEU A 87 -6.91 11.73 -15.72
N ARG A 88 -5.71 11.22 -15.92
CA ARG A 88 -5.46 9.78 -16.01
C ARG A 88 -4.47 9.35 -14.94
N GLU A 89 -4.79 8.28 -14.25
CA GLU A 89 -3.93 7.65 -13.28
C GLU A 89 -3.70 6.18 -13.64
N ILE A 90 -2.44 5.75 -13.53
CA ILE A 90 -2.06 4.35 -13.62
C ILE A 90 -1.28 4.05 -12.35
N SER A 91 -1.74 3.06 -11.60
CA SER A 91 -1.17 2.73 -10.29
C SER A 91 -0.76 1.30 -10.18
N VAL A 92 0.35 1.10 -9.49
CA VAL A 92 0.83 -0.20 -9.01
C VAL A 92 0.51 -0.29 -7.52
N VAL A 93 -0.30 -1.25 -7.13
CA VAL A 93 -0.56 -1.56 -5.72
C VAL A 93 0.35 -2.69 -5.30
N PHE A 94 1.34 -2.39 -4.49
CA PHE A 94 2.27 -3.37 -3.95
C PHE A 94 1.70 -4.02 -2.68
N LYS A 95 1.92 -5.32 -2.56
CA LYS A 95 1.71 -6.06 -1.32
C LYS A 95 2.64 -5.54 -0.21
N PRO A 96 2.40 -5.85 1.07
CA PRO A 96 3.30 -5.46 2.16
C PRO A 96 4.76 -5.85 1.84
N ALA A 97 5.69 -4.94 2.06
CA ALA A 97 7.10 -5.01 1.67
C ALA A 97 7.40 -5.08 0.15
N GLY A 98 6.40 -5.25 -0.71
CA GLY A 98 6.60 -5.46 -2.15
C GLY A 98 7.33 -4.31 -2.85
N LEU A 99 7.04 -3.05 -2.51
CA LEU A 99 7.72 -1.87 -3.08
C LEU A 99 9.25 -1.95 -2.93
N ASN A 100 9.75 -2.50 -1.81
CA ASN A 100 11.19 -2.57 -1.53
C ASN A 100 11.96 -3.49 -2.50
N ARG A 101 11.28 -4.32 -3.30
CA ARG A 101 11.90 -5.16 -4.34
C ARG A 101 12.24 -4.39 -5.62
N PHE A 102 11.77 -3.15 -5.73
CA PHE A 102 11.91 -2.32 -6.92
C PHE A 102 12.69 -1.03 -6.66
N PHE A 103 13.01 -0.75 -5.39
CA PHE A 103 13.79 0.40 -4.97
C PHE A 103 14.92 -0.02 -4.04
N LYS A 104 16.13 0.51 -4.27
CA LYS A 104 17.29 0.25 -3.40
C LYS A 104 17.26 1.08 -2.12
N ASP A 105 16.51 2.16 -2.11
CA ASP A 105 16.29 3.00 -0.93
C ASP A 105 15.42 2.28 0.10
N ASN A 106 15.59 2.65 1.37
CA ASN A 106 14.72 2.09 2.40
C ASN A 106 13.33 2.77 2.39
N TYR A 107 12.31 2.02 2.82
CA TYR A 107 10.93 2.49 2.80
C TYR A 107 10.73 3.82 3.55
N LEU A 108 11.39 4.02 4.70
CA LEU A 108 11.25 5.25 5.49
C LEU A 108 11.76 6.49 4.76
N SER A 109 12.79 6.35 3.92
CA SER A 109 13.29 7.49 3.12
C SER A 109 12.37 7.80 1.94
N MET A 110 11.77 6.78 1.33
CA MET A 110 10.87 6.94 0.19
C MET A 110 9.47 7.40 0.58
N ALA A 111 8.93 6.87 1.67
CA ALA A 111 7.57 7.13 2.14
C ALA A 111 7.52 7.47 3.63
N PRO A 112 8.16 8.57 4.07
CA PRO A 112 8.18 8.97 5.48
C PRO A 112 6.80 9.41 5.99
N LYS A 113 5.90 9.76 5.07
CA LYS A 113 4.51 10.19 5.33
C LYS A 113 3.55 9.25 4.62
N PHE A 114 2.24 9.47 4.81
CA PHE A 114 1.20 8.71 4.12
C PHE A 114 1.24 8.87 2.60
N SER A 115 1.79 9.97 2.10
CA SER A 115 1.92 10.28 0.68
C SER A 115 3.17 11.14 0.43
N GLN A 116 3.92 10.81 -0.63
CA GLN A 116 5.17 11.48 -0.99
C GLN A 116 5.36 11.48 -2.50
N ALA A 117 5.66 12.66 -3.07
CA ALA A 117 6.08 12.73 -4.47
C ALA A 117 7.41 11.99 -4.65
N LEU A 118 7.48 11.15 -5.66
CA LEU A 118 8.72 10.48 -6.06
C LEU A 118 9.46 11.33 -7.09
N THR A 119 10.62 11.82 -6.69
CA THR A 119 11.58 12.51 -7.58
C THR A 119 12.75 11.56 -7.82
N ASN A 120 12.73 10.86 -8.95
CA ASN A 120 13.77 9.91 -9.34
C ASN A 120 13.85 9.90 -10.87
N ASP A 121 15.04 10.12 -11.42
CA ASP A 121 15.21 10.29 -12.86
C ASP A 121 14.77 9.06 -13.67
N VAL A 122 15.08 7.86 -13.22
CA VAL A 122 14.73 6.62 -13.92
C VAL A 122 13.20 6.41 -13.94
N TRP A 123 12.55 6.62 -12.80
CA TRP A 123 11.10 6.50 -12.67
C TRP A 123 10.36 7.66 -13.35
N GLY A 124 10.96 8.87 -13.33
CA GLY A 124 10.44 10.05 -14.05
C GLY A 124 10.42 9.83 -15.55
N GLN A 125 11.55 9.42 -16.15
CA GLN A 125 11.64 9.12 -17.57
C GLN A 125 10.68 7.99 -17.99
N PHE A 126 10.57 6.95 -17.15
CA PHE A 126 9.60 5.89 -17.38
C PHE A 126 8.17 6.44 -17.35
N GLY A 127 7.81 7.25 -16.36
CA GLY A 127 6.49 7.86 -16.23
C GLY A 127 6.08 8.65 -17.47
N GLU A 128 6.97 9.47 -18.02
CA GLU A 128 6.72 10.22 -19.27
C GLU A 128 6.49 9.26 -20.44
N SER A 129 7.22 8.17 -20.53
CA SER A 129 7.06 7.16 -21.60
C SER A 129 5.79 6.34 -21.46
N LEU A 130 5.27 6.18 -20.23
CA LEU A 130 4.14 5.32 -19.91
C LEU A 130 2.88 5.72 -20.67
N PHE A 131 2.59 7.00 -20.73
CA PHE A 131 1.37 7.53 -21.36
C PHE A 131 1.47 7.77 -22.86
N SER A 132 2.51 7.26 -23.53
CA SER A 132 2.74 7.46 -24.97
C SER A 132 2.07 6.41 -25.87
N SER A 133 1.51 5.34 -25.31
CA SER A 133 0.80 4.28 -26.07
C SER A 133 -0.27 3.62 -25.19
N ASP A 134 -1.11 2.77 -25.81
CA ASP A 134 -2.22 2.09 -25.13
C ASP A 134 -1.82 0.80 -24.39
N ASP A 135 -0.53 0.41 -24.42
CA ASP A 135 -0.02 -0.82 -23.82
C ASP A 135 0.62 -0.57 -22.44
N ASP A 136 -0.09 0.15 -21.60
CA ASP A 136 0.43 0.67 -20.33
C ASP A 136 0.85 -0.45 -19.35
N ILE A 137 0.07 -1.53 -19.27
CA ILE A 137 0.29 -2.59 -18.27
C ILE A 137 1.53 -3.41 -18.63
N ASN A 138 1.71 -3.81 -19.90
CA ASN A 138 2.90 -4.55 -20.30
C ASN A 138 4.17 -3.71 -20.15
N LYS A 139 4.07 -2.40 -20.40
CA LYS A 139 5.19 -1.46 -20.14
C LYS A 139 5.57 -1.42 -18.66
N ILE A 140 4.57 -1.27 -17.75
CA ILE A 140 4.81 -1.26 -16.31
C ILE A 140 5.40 -2.59 -15.86
N GLU A 141 4.86 -3.73 -16.28
CA GLU A 141 5.38 -5.04 -15.91
C GLU A 141 6.84 -5.21 -16.36
N SER A 142 7.13 -4.86 -17.61
CA SER A 142 8.49 -4.95 -18.16
C SER A 142 9.46 -4.03 -17.42
N PHE A 143 9.04 -2.83 -17.09
CA PHE A 143 9.84 -1.89 -16.31
C PHE A 143 10.08 -2.38 -14.89
N LEU A 144 9.03 -2.84 -14.19
CA LEU A 144 9.17 -3.41 -12.83
C LEU A 144 10.14 -4.59 -12.82
N LEU A 145 10.03 -5.51 -13.81
CA LEU A 145 10.96 -6.63 -13.91
C LEU A 145 12.41 -6.17 -14.11
N SER A 146 12.64 -5.08 -14.83
CA SER A 146 13.99 -4.50 -15.01
C SER A 146 14.54 -3.85 -13.74
N GLN A 147 13.67 -3.38 -12.84
CA GLN A 147 14.04 -2.77 -11.57
C GLN A 147 14.10 -3.78 -10.41
N PHE A 148 13.65 -5.01 -10.63
CA PHE A 148 13.61 -6.04 -9.59
C PHE A 148 15.02 -6.39 -9.10
N TRP A 149 15.18 -6.42 -7.76
CA TRP A 149 16.42 -6.85 -7.14
C TRP A 149 16.17 -7.79 -5.96
N ASP A 150 17.04 -8.77 -5.80
CA ASP A 150 16.98 -9.71 -4.70
C ASP A 150 17.78 -9.20 -3.50
N ASN A 151 17.19 -9.33 -2.30
CA ASN A 151 17.79 -8.88 -1.04
C ASN A 151 17.38 -9.83 0.10
N GLN A 152 18.36 -10.45 0.73
CA GLN A 152 18.14 -11.41 1.82
C GLN A 152 17.50 -10.75 3.05
N GLU A 153 17.84 -9.49 3.36
CA GLU A 153 17.22 -8.75 4.47
C GLU A 153 15.71 -8.60 4.28
N LEU A 154 15.26 -8.35 3.06
CA LEU A 154 13.83 -8.30 2.70
C LEU A 154 13.16 -9.66 2.84
N SER A 155 13.82 -10.75 2.45
CA SER A 155 13.28 -12.10 2.58
C SER A 155 12.97 -12.47 4.03
N ASN A 156 13.81 -12.05 5.00
CA ASN A 156 13.53 -12.26 6.42
C ASN A 156 12.30 -11.47 6.89
N ILE A 157 12.11 -10.25 6.37
CA ILE A 157 10.92 -9.45 6.67
C ILE A 157 9.69 -10.10 6.04
N GLU A 158 9.72 -10.46 4.77
CA GLU A 158 8.61 -11.12 4.06
C GLU A 158 8.16 -12.41 4.77
N ASN A 159 9.10 -13.26 5.19
CA ASN A 159 8.79 -14.47 5.97
C ASN A 159 8.11 -14.13 7.31
N SER A 160 8.45 -13.01 7.94
CA SER A 160 7.82 -12.58 9.18
C SER A 160 6.39 -12.07 8.99
N LEU A 161 6.05 -11.52 7.82
CA LEU A 161 4.71 -11.00 7.54
C LEU A 161 3.66 -12.11 7.63
N THR A 162 3.91 -13.27 7.02
CA THR A 162 3.01 -14.43 7.09
C THR A 162 2.74 -14.88 8.52
N LEU A 163 3.78 -14.84 9.40
CA LEU A 163 3.63 -15.17 10.82
C LEU A 163 2.86 -14.10 11.60
N LEU A 164 2.97 -12.83 11.19
CA LEU A 164 2.27 -11.71 11.82
C LEU A 164 0.79 -11.63 11.39
N GLU A 165 0.49 -12.04 10.15
CA GLU A 165 -0.86 -12.04 9.57
C GLU A 165 -1.72 -13.21 10.06
N ASN A 166 -1.08 -14.30 10.49
CA ASN A 166 -1.81 -15.45 11.01
C ASN A 166 -2.37 -15.15 12.42
N SER A 167 -3.61 -14.64 12.47
CA SER A 167 -4.29 -14.24 13.71
C SER A 167 -4.55 -15.41 14.66
N ASN A 168 -4.60 -16.64 14.16
CA ASN A 168 -4.90 -17.84 14.94
C ASN A 168 -3.71 -18.32 15.80
N GLU A 169 -2.50 -17.92 15.46
CA GLU A 169 -1.32 -18.25 16.24
C GLU A 169 -0.94 -17.07 17.15
N GLN A 170 -1.02 -17.25 18.45
CA GLN A 170 -0.59 -16.27 19.46
C GLN A 170 0.95 -16.22 19.59
N ILE A 171 1.68 -16.24 18.47
CA ILE A 171 3.13 -16.19 18.47
C ILE A 171 3.59 -14.79 18.90
N SER A 172 4.47 -14.72 19.90
CA SER A 172 5.04 -13.45 20.36
C SER A 172 6.02 -12.85 19.36
N ILE A 173 6.24 -11.53 19.42
CA ILE A 173 7.20 -10.85 18.54
C ILE A 173 8.63 -11.40 18.69
N PRO A 174 9.12 -11.70 19.93
CA PRO A 174 10.42 -12.36 20.11
C PRO A 174 10.51 -13.73 19.43
N GLU A 175 9.47 -14.55 19.49
CA GLU A 175 9.41 -15.85 18.81
C GLU A 175 9.44 -15.71 17.29
N ILE A 176 8.73 -14.73 16.73
CA ILE A 176 8.79 -14.43 15.28
C ILE A 176 10.22 -14.04 14.89
N ALA A 177 10.86 -13.14 15.65
CA ALA A 177 12.24 -12.75 15.40
C ALA A 177 13.17 -13.98 15.36
N SER A 178 13.03 -14.88 16.34
CA SER A 178 13.80 -16.14 16.39
C SER A 178 13.52 -17.04 15.19
N LYS A 179 12.25 -17.20 14.78
CA LYS A 179 11.86 -18.02 13.62
C LYS A 179 12.46 -17.52 12.30
N VAL A 180 12.66 -16.21 12.14
CA VAL A 180 13.33 -15.62 10.97
C VAL A 180 14.85 -15.46 11.16
N GLY A 181 15.43 -16.07 12.20
CA GLY A 181 16.87 -16.10 12.42
C GLY A 181 17.48 -14.79 12.91
N LEU A 182 16.68 -13.91 13.54
CA LEU A 182 17.13 -12.60 14.02
C LEU A 182 16.92 -12.46 15.52
N ASN A 183 17.81 -11.70 16.19
CA ASN A 183 17.49 -11.23 17.55
C ASN A 183 16.42 -10.13 17.48
N LEU A 184 15.67 -9.95 18.58
CA LEU A 184 14.52 -9.03 18.63
C LEU A 184 14.87 -7.60 18.20
N LYS A 185 15.99 -7.04 18.66
CA LYS A 185 16.41 -5.67 18.36
C LYS A 185 16.71 -5.49 16.87
N THR A 186 17.41 -6.44 16.26
CA THR A 186 17.70 -6.43 14.82
C THR A 186 16.43 -6.57 14.00
N PHE A 187 15.54 -7.52 14.39
CA PHE A 187 14.25 -7.70 13.75
C PHE A 187 13.40 -6.41 13.75
N GLN A 188 13.24 -5.80 14.92
CA GLN A 188 12.48 -4.55 15.04
C GLN A 188 13.05 -3.42 14.18
N ARG A 189 14.38 -3.28 14.15
CA ARG A 189 15.08 -2.27 13.32
C ARG A 189 14.87 -2.52 11.82
N HIS A 190 15.03 -3.77 11.36
CA HIS A 190 14.82 -4.12 9.94
C HIS A 190 13.35 -3.95 9.56
N PHE A 191 12.44 -4.38 10.43
CA PHE A 191 11.01 -4.20 10.21
C PHE A 191 10.65 -2.72 10.07
N GLN A 192 11.11 -1.88 10.99
CA GLN A 192 10.92 -0.43 10.91
C GLN A 192 11.51 0.17 9.62
N LYS A 193 12.70 -0.26 9.22
CA LYS A 193 13.39 0.21 8.00
C LYS A 193 12.59 -0.10 6.74
N HIS A 194 12.04 -1.31 6.62
CA HIS A 194 11.40 -1.81 5.40
C HIS A 194 9.88 -1.69 5.39
N MET A 195 9.24 -1.63 6.56
CA MET A 195 7.79 -1.51 6.69
C MET A 195 7.35 -0.13 7.19
N GLY A 196 8.27 0.70 7.67
CA GLY A 196 7.98 2.01 8.23
C GLY A 196 7.15 1.96 9.53
N CYS A 197 6.97 0.81 10.16
CA CYS A 197 6.21 0.61 11.40
C CYS A 197 6.82 -0.48 12.26
N SER A 198 6.34 -0.61 13.49
CA SER A 198 6.71 -1.73 14.36
C SER A 198 5.96 -3.02 13.97
N PRO A 199 6.51 -4.22 14.29
CA PRO A 199 5.78 -5.49 14.10
C PRO A 199 4.45 -5.55 14.85
N VAL A 200 4.37 -4.91 16.01
CA VAL A 200 3.14 -4.83 16.82
C VAL A 200 2.07 -4.01 16.11
N GLU A 201 2.44 -2.86 15.57
CA GLU A 201 1.56 -1.98 14.79
C GLU A 201 1.06 -2.67 13.51
N TYR A 202 1.95 -3.40 12.81
CA TYR A 202 1.59 -4.20 11.66
C TYR A 202 0.52 -5.24 12.02
N ARG A 203 0.75 -6.07 13.04
CA ARG A 203 -0.20 -7.09 13.50
C ARG A 203 -1.55 -6.46 13.85
N ARG A 204 -1.56 -5.29 14.50
CA ARG A 204 -2.78 -4.58 14.86
C ARG A 204 -3.63 -4.23 13.64
N ILE A 205 -3.02 -3.69 12.59
CA ILE A 205 -3.73 -3.34 11.35
C ILE A 205 -4.17 -4.60 10.60
N CYS A 206 -3.40 -5.68 10.61
CA CYS A 206 -3.83 -6.96 10.03
C CYS A 206 -5.12 -7.46 10.69
N ARG A 207 -5.21 -7.45 12.02
CA ARG A 207 -6.44 -7.82 12.73
C ARG A 207 -7.62 -6.92 12.37
N PHE A 208 -7.40 -5.62 12.29
CA PHE A 208 -8.42 -4.66 11.85
C PHE A 208 -8.92 -4.99 10.44
N ARG A 209 -8.02 -5.25 9.51
CA ARG A 209 -8.37 -5.63 8.13
C ARG A 209 -9.13 -6.94 8.06
N SER A 210 -8.72 -7.93 8.85
CA SER A 210 -9.43 -9.22 8.98
C SER A 210 -10.86 -8.98 9.49
N ALA A 211 -11.04 -8.20 10.56
CA ALA A 211 -12.35 -7.85 11.10
C ALA A 211 -13.27 -7.18 10.06
N ILE A 212 -12.74 -6.21 9.30
CA ILE A 212 -13.52 -5.57 8.21
C ILE A 212 -13.89 -6.59 7.12
N SER A 213 -12.93 -7.40 6.67
CA SER A 213 -13.16 -8.40 5.63
C SER A 213 -14.22 -9.41 6.05
N ASN A 214 -14.14 -9.91 7.27
CA ASN A 214 -15.13 -10.83 7.83
C ASN A 214 -16.52 -10.19 7.92
N LYS A 215 -16.59 -8.91 8.28
CA LYS A 215 -17.87 -8.18 8.30
C LYS A 215 -18.47 -8.00 6.91
N LEU A 216 -17.66 -7.67 5.92
CA LEU A 216 -18.12 -7.48 4.54
C LEU A 216 -18.55 -8.79 3.86
N ASN A 217 -17.89 -9.92 4.20
CA ASN A 217 -18.14 -11.22 3.61
C ASN A 217 -19.24 -12.02 4.35
N SER A 218 -19.57 -11.66 5.59
CA SER A 218 -20.64 -12.33 6.33
C SER A 218 -22.01 -11.81 5.87
N ASN A 219 -22.83 -12.69 5.32
CA ASN A 219 -24.26 -12.42 5.06
C ASN A 219 -25.09 -12.18 6.35
N GLN A 220 -24.48 -12.32 7.51
CA GLN A 220 -25.07 -12.03 8.80
C GLN A 220 -24.40 -10.77 9.38
N TRP A 221 -25.22 -9.80 9.78
CA TRP A 221 -24.80 -8.64 10.52
C TRP A 221 -24.30 -9.06 11.92
N LYS A 222 -23.06 -9.55 12.02
CA LYS A 222 -22.41 -9.65 13.32
C LYS A 222 -22.32 -8.24 13.90
N ASN A 223 -22.72 -8.08 15.14
CA ASN A 223 -22.53 -6.80 15.82
C ASN A 223 -21.04 -6.54 16.06
N LEU A 224 -20.67 -5.28 16.28
CA LEU A 224 -19.26 -4.91 16.49
C LEU A 224 -18.62 -5.65 17.67
N THR A 225 -19.42 -6.06 18.65
CA THR A 225 -18.96 -6.78 19.84
C THR A 225 -18.50 -8.19 19.50
N GLU A 226 -19.25 -8.95 18.68
CA GLU A 226 -18.88 -10.29 18.23
C GLU A 226 -17.62 -10.26 17.36
N LEU A 227 -17.50 -9.27 16.46
CA LEU A 227 -16.29 -9.05 15.67
C LEU A 227 -15.06 -8.76 16.53
N THR A 228 -15.24 -7.98 17.59
CA THR A 228 -14.17 -7.63 18.51
C THR A 228 -13.59 -8.87 19.19
N TYR A 229 -14.42 -9.79 19.64
CA TYR A 229 -13.98 -11.03 20.29
C TYR A 229 -13.34 -12.01 19.31
N ASP A 230 -13.93 -12.20 18.13
CA ASP A 230 -13.41 -13.12 17.10
C ASP A 230 -11.99 -12.75 16.63
N GLU A 231 -11.68 -11.45 16.59
CA GLU A 231 -10.38 -10.94 16.11
C GLU A 231 -9.39 -10.59 17.24
N GLY A 232 -9.73 -10.92 18.50
CA GLY A 232 -8.86 -10.77 19.66
C GLY A 232 -8.62 -9.32 20.09
N PHE A 233 -9.57 -8.42 19.86
CA PHE A 233 -9.60 -7.10 20.49
C PHE A 233 -10.21 -7.20 21.89
N TYR A 234 -9.70 -6.37 22.82
CA TYR A 234 -10.14 -6.41 24.21
C TYR A 234 -11.62 -6.02 24.37
N ASP A 235 -12.07 -4.99 23.65
CA ASP A 235 -13.46 -4.56 23.60
C ASP A 235 -13.79 -3.72 22.34
N GLN A 236 -15.07 -3.47 22.11
CA GLN A 236 -15.58 -2.67 21.00
C GLN A 236 -15.09 -1.21 21.06
N SER A 237 -14.98 -0.62 22.25
CA SER A 237 -14.49 0.75 22.42
C SER A 237 -13.02 0.86 22.01
N TYR A 238 -12.24 -0.18 22.23
CA TYR A 238 -10.84 -0.25 21.82
C TYR A 238 -10.73 -0.30 20.28
N LEU A 239 -11.54 -1.14 19.62
CA LEU A 239 -11.61 -1.20 18.16
C LEU A 239 -11.99 0.17 17.57
N ILE A 240 -13.00 0.83 18.13
CA ILE A 240 -13.47 2.14 17.67
C ILE A 240 -12.40 3.22 17.87
N LYS A 241 -11.82 3.33 19.06
CA LYS A 241 -10.78 4.33 19.38
C LYS A 241 -9.51 4.19 18.56
N GLU A 242 -9.21 2.96 18.10
CA GLU A 242 -8.00 2.69 17.34
C GLU A 242 -8.11 3.12 15.87
N PHE A 243 -9.33 3.18 15.30
CA PHE A 243 -9.52 3.26 13.85
C PHE A 243 -10.61 4.23 13.39
N ILE A 244 -11.24 4.91 14.30
CA ILE A 244 -12.23 5.97 14.06
C ILE A 244 -11.84 7.24 14.82
#